data_c14bbfd44b52dd106162c7d30d3c5b87
#
_entry.id   c14bbfd44b52dd106162c7d30d3c5b87
#
_cell.length_a   1.000
_cell.length_b   1.000
_cell.length_c   1.000
_cell.angle_alpha   90.00
_cell.angle_beta   90.00
_cell.angle_gamma   90.00
#
_symmetry.space_group_name_H-M   'P 1'
#
loop_
_entity.id
_entity.type
_entity.pdbx_description
1 polymer ?
#
loop_
_entity_poly.entity_id
_entity_poly.type
_entity_poly.pdbx_seq_one_letter_code
_entity_poly.pdbx_strand_id
1 'polypeptide(L)'
;MKIYSTLTRKKEEFVPLKEGEVSMYVCGVTPYMDAHVGHAMSYITFDVIRRYLEYKGYRVRYIQNVTDIDDKIIDRALGQNTSTSELAGKFFSSFSEDMAALNIRPADEFPQATREIPKMIEMIQDLIDKGHAYAAKSGSVYFRVTSMPDYGKLSGRKLDDMMAGARIEIGDEKEHPMDFVMWKASKPGEPSWSSPWGPGRPGWHMECSAMALKYLGQSVDIHGGGQDLVFPHHENEIAQSECATGIKPFVRYWLHNGLLKLGDEKMSKSLGNLVTIKEALKTFSSDGIRLFVISSYYRNPLT
;
A
#
# COMPACT_ATOMS: atom_id res chain seq x y z
N MET A 1 26.04 -0.04 6.66
CA MET A 1 25.18 0.82 5.76
C MET A 1 24.07 1.44 6.61
N LYS A 2 23.79 2.73 6.41
CA LYS A 2 22.70 3.39 7.16
C LYS A 2 21.47 3.59 6.29
N ILE A 3 20.29 3.38 6.88
CA ILE A 3 18.99 3.58 6.26
C ILE A 3 18.13 4.50 7.15
N TYR A 4 17.31 5.35 6.54
CA TYR A 4 16.36 6.17 7.28
C TYR A 4 15.04 5.39 7.39
N SER A 5 14.50 5.30 8.61
CA SER A 5 13.16 4.75 8.83
C SER A 5 12.18 5.84 9.26
N THR A 6 11.00 5.85 8.62
CA THR A 6 9.91 6.76 9.01
C THR A 6 9.42 6.47 10.43
N LEU A 7 9.46 5.21 10.87
CA LEU A 7 9.02 4.81 12.20
C LEU A 7 9.86 5.46 13.30
N THR A 8 11.18 5.42 13.17
CA THR A 8 12.11 5.97 14.17
C THR A 8 12.50 7.42 13.87
N ARG A 9 12.26 7.89 12.64
CA ARG A 9 12.64 9.22 12.12
C ARG A 9 14.14 9.49 12.18
N LYS A 10 14.94 8.44 12.12
CA LYS A 10 16.40 8.49 12.20
C LYS A 10 17.06 7.66 11.11
N LYS A 11 18.31 8.00 10.80
CA LYS A 11 19.20 7.10 10.05
C LYS A 11 19.83 6.11 11.03
N GLU A 12 19.60 4.84 10.79
CA GLU A 12 20.03 3.73 11.62
C GLU A 12 20.94 2.79 10.82
N GLU A 13 21.78 2.02 11.53
CA GLU A 13 22.52 0.93 10.88
C GLU A 13 21.53 -0.11 10.34
N PHE A 14 21.69 -0.46 9.09
CA PHE A 14 20.88 -1.49 8.46
C PHE A 14 21.34 -2.88 8.91
N VAL A 15 20.46 -3.57 9.60
CA VAL A 15 20.67 -4.94 10.07
C VAL A 15 19.47 -5.77 9.57
N PRO A 16 19.63 -6.69 8.62
CA PRO A 16 18.52 -7.52 8.15
C PRO A 16 18.06 -8.52 9.22
N LEU A 17 16.84 -9.02 9.07
CA LEU A 17 16.28 -10.09 9.93
C LEU A 17 17.07 -11.38 9.79
N LYS A 18 17.56 -11.67 8.58
CA LYS A 18 18.38 -12.82 8.26
C LYS A 18 19.66 -12.37 7.56
N GLU A 19 20.80 -12.82 8.03
CA GLU A 19 22.10 -12.46 7.45
C GLU A 19 22.15 -12.74 5.94
N GLY A 20 22.59 -11.76 5.16
CA GLY A 20 22.71 -11.85 3.70
C GLY A 20 21.40 -11.78 2.92
N GLU A 21 20.23 -11.75 3.58
CA GLU A 21 18.92 -11.69 2.94
C GLU A 21 18.17 -10.45 3.38
N VAL A 22 17.34 -9.90 2.48
CA VAL A 22 16.46 -8.76 2.77
C VAL A 22 15.08 -9.07 2.22
N SER A 23 14.08 -9.04 3.09
CA SER A 23 12.68 -9.07 2.73
C SER A 23 12.18 -7.64 2.48
N MET A 24 11.58 -7.40 1.32
CA MET A 24 11.13 -6.08 0.90
C MET A 24 9.71 -6.16 0.35
N TYR A 25 8.80 -5.41 0.94
CA TYR A 25 7.43 -5.22 0.46
C TYR A 25 7.21 -3.78 0.06
N VAL A 26 6.66 -3.54 -1.11
CA VAL A 26 6.30 -2.19 -1.57
C VAL A 26 4.84 -2.20 -2.01
N CYS A 27 4.04 -1.26 -1.50
CA CYS A 27 2.67 -1.11 -1.94
C CYS A 27 2.60 -0.95 -3.44
N GLY A 28 1.76 -1.77 -4.05
CA GLY A 28 1.62 -1.85 -5.50
C GLY A 28 0.55 -0.91 -6.04
N VAL A 29 0.17 -1.17 -7.27
CA VAL A 29 -0.77 -0.34 -8.02
C VAL A 29 -2.20 -0.82 -7.83
N THR A 30 -3.15 0.14 -7.84
CA THR A 30 -4.56 -0.11 -8.12
C THR A 30 -4.78 0.15 -9.61
N PRO A 31 -4.86 -0.90 -10.45
CA PRO A 31 -4.83 -0.76 -11.90
C PRO A 31 -6.21 -0.42 -12.47
N TYR A 32 -6.62 0.84 -12.37
CA TYR A 32 -7.88 1.34 -12.93
C TYR A 32 -7.67 2.38 -14.04
N MET A 33 -6.43 2.85 -14.24
CA MET A 33 -6.02 3.80 -15.28
C MET A 33 -4.53 3.64 -15.58
N ASP A 34 -4.06 4.27 -16.66
CA ASP A 34 -2.63 4.30 -16.99
C ASP A 34 -1.80 4.89 -15.85
N ALA A 35 -0.58 4.37 -15.69
CA ALA A 35 0.33 4.85 -14.67
C ALA A 35 0.84 6.27 -15.01
N HIS A 36 1.02 7.07 -13.98
CA HIS A 36 1.51 8.44 -14.10
C HIS A 36 2.92 8.60 -13.51
N VAL A 37 3.57 9.71 -13.79
CA VAL A 37 4.96 9.98 -13.36
C VAL A 37 5.15 9.95 -11.83
N GLY A 38 4.09 10.13 -11.03
CA GLY A 38 4.13 9.89 -9.58
C GLY A 38 4.36 8.43 -9.22
N HIS A 39 3.78 7.49 -9.97
CA HIS A 39 4.08 6.05 -9.86
C HIS A 39 5.54 5.78 -10.28
N ALA A 40 5.99 6.39 -11.39
CA ALA A 40 7.38 6.25 -11.84
C ALA A 40 8.35 6.68 -10.74
N MET A 41 8.11 7.83 -10.07
CA MET A 41 8.96 8.30 -8.97
C MET A 41 9.06 7.25 -7.85
N SER A 42 7.96 6.69 -7.43
CA SER A 42 7.94 5.68 -6.37
C SER A 42 8.71 4.43 -6.79
N TYR A 43 8.38 3.83 -7.92
CA TYR A 43 8.96 2.55 -8.32
C TYR A 43 10.41 2.66 -8.81
N ILE A 44 10.84 3.79 -9.39
CA ILE A 44 12.26 4.07 -9.64
C ILE A 44 13.04 4.13 -8.31
N THR A 45 12.48 4.81 -7.30
CA THR A 45 13.12 4.90 -5.97
C THR A 45 13.35 3.52 -5.37
N PHE A 46 12.34 2.66 -5.37
CA PHE A 46 12.45 1.31 -4.79
C PHE A 46 13.28 0.36 -5.66
N ASP A 47 13.29 0.52 -6.99
CA ASP A 47 14.20 -0.18 -7.88
C ASP A 47 15.68 0.17 -7.58
N VAL A 48 15.98 1.44 -7.35
CA VAL A 48 17.33 1.88 -6.97
C VAL A 48 17.72 1.33 -5.59
N ILE A 49 16.82 1.37 -4.62
CA ILE A 49 17.07 0.80 -3.28
C ILE A 49 17.36 -0.70 -3.39
N ARG A 50 16.53 -1.45 -4.14
CA ARG A 50 16.75 -2.89 -4.39
C ARG A 50 18.09 -3.15 -5.03
N ARG A 51 18.43 -2.46 -6.12
CA ARG A 51 19.72 -2.62 -6.82
C ARG A 51 20.91 -2.29 -5.92
N TYR A 52 20.78 -1.27 -5.07
CA TYR A 52 21.83 -0.91 -4.14
C TYR A 52 22.04 -1.96 -3.04
N LEU A 53 20.96 -2.53 -2.50
CA LEU A 53 21.05 -3.64 -1.54
C LEU A 53 21.74 -4.86 -2.15
N GLU A 54 21.38 -5.22 -3.38
CA GLU A 54 22.01 -6.32 -4.12
C GLU A 54 23.49 -6.03 -4.43
N TYR A 55 23.82 -4.79 -4.81
CA TYR A 55 25.21 -4.36 -4.97
C TYR A 55 26.02 -4.48 -3.68
N LYS A 56 25.37 -4.30 -2.53
CA LYS A 56 25.98 -4.53 -1.20
C LYS A 56 26.08 -6.00 -0.81
N GLY A 57 25.67 -6.92 -1.67
CA GLY A 57 25.79 -8.36 -1.47
C GLY A 57 24.57 -9.02 -0.82
N TYR A 58 23.48 -8.30 -0.61
CA TYR A 58 22.25 -8.89 -0.09
C TYR A 58 21.45 -9.58 -1.19
N ARG A 59 20.83 -10.70 -0.87
CA ARG A 59 19.76 -11.29 -1.68
C ARG A 59 18.43 -10.67 -1.28
N VAL A 60 17.82 -9.91 -2.18
CA VAL A 60 16.57 -9.21 -1.91
C VAL A 60 15.39 -10.04 -2.42
N ARG A 61 14.45 -10.38 -1.54
CA ARG A 61 13.12 -10.91 -1.87
C ARG A 61 12.13 -9.75 -1.93
N TYR A 62 11.72 -9.35 -3.11
CA TYR A 62 10.88 -8.17 -3.34
C TYR A 62 9.47 -8.57 -3.77
N ILE A 63 8.49 -8.19 -2.97
CA ILE A 63 7.05 -8.41 -3.22
C ILE A 63 6.37 -7.07 -3.45
N GLN A 64 5.52 -7.02 -4.46
CA GLN A 64 4.69 -5.86 -4.78
C GLN A 64 3.29 -6.34 -5.13
N ASN A 65 2.28 -5.92 -4.36
CA ASN A 65 0.91 -6.36 -4.59
C ASN A 65 0.24 -5.68 -5.79
N VAL A 66 -0.88 -6.26 -6.21
CA VAL A 66 -1.82 -5.66 -7.15
C VAL A 66 -3.18 -5.59 -6.48
N THR A 67 -3.67 -4.38 -6.24
CA THR A 67 -5.02 -4.15 -5.73
C THR A 67 -6.00 -4.22 -6.91
N ASP A 68 -6.35 -5.44 -7.31
CA ASP A 68 -7.18 -5.72 -8.49
C ASP A 68 -8.70 -5.70 -8.18
N ILE A 69 -9.07 -5.28 -6.98
CA ILE A 69 -10.44 -4.99 -6.55
C ILE A 69 -10.48 -3.77 -5.62
N ASP A 70 -11.20 -2.74 -6.01
CA ASP A 70 -11.32 -1.46 -5.30
C ASP A 70 -12.55 -0.69 -5.83
N ASP A 71 -13.08 0.25 -5.06
CA ASP A 71 -14.21 1.09 -5.49
C ASP A 71 -13.93 1.76 -6.85
N LYS A 72 -12.71 2.27 -7.08
CA LYS A 72 -12.32 2.93 -8.34
C LYS A 72 -12.36 1.98 -9.54
N ILE A 73 -11.99 0.71 -9.33
CA ILE A 73 -12.06 -0.32 -10.38
C ILE A 73 -13.52 -0.65 -10.68
N ILE A 74 -14.34 -0.84 -9.64
CA ILE A 74 -15.77 -1.15 -9.77
C ILE A 74 -16.50 -0.04 -10.53
N ASP A 75 -16.36 1.20 -10.08
CA ASP A 75 -17.02 2.38 -10.71
C ASP A 75 -16.61 2.52 -12.18
N ARG A 76 -15.32 2.36 -12.47
CA ARG A 76 -14.83 2.50 -13.84
C ARG A 76 -15.25 1.35 -14.74
N ALA A 77 -15.26 0.11 -14.23
CA ALA A 77 -15.73 -1.06 -14.97
C ALA A 77 -17.21 -0.93 -15.33
N LEU A 78 -18.04 -0.48 -14.39
CA LEU A 78 -19.44 -0.17 -14.62
C LEU A 78 -19.61 0.91 -15.69
N GLY A 79 -18.86 2.00 -15.60
CA GLY A 79 -18.90 3.10 -16.57
C GLY A 79 -18.44 2.72 -17.98
N GLN A 80 -17.63 1.65 -18.11
CA GLN A 80 -17.12 1.14 -19.40
C GLN A 80 -17.84 -0.13 -19.87
N ASN A 81 -18.83 -0.61 -19.13
CA ASN A 81 -19.56 -1.86 -19.41
C ASN A 81 -18.60 -3.06 -19.61
N THR A 82 -17.60 -3.20 -18.73
CA THR A 82 -16.63 -4.28 -18.70
C THR A 82 -16.56 -4.90 -17.30
N SER A 83 -15.92 -6.07 -17.17
CA SER A 83 -15.70 -6.66 -15.85
C SER A 83 -14.54 -5.98 -15.10
N THR A 84 -14.57 -6.03 -13.76
CA THR A 84 -13.47 -5.55 -12.92
C THR A 84 -12.17 -6.26 -13.22
N SER A 85 -12.22 -7.57 -13.49
CA SER A 85 -11.06 -8.39 -13.83
C SER A 85 -10.42 -7.99 -15.15
N GLU A 86 -11.24 -7.77 -16.20
CA GLU A 86 -10.74 -7.32 -17.52
C GLU A 86 -10.12 -5.91 -17.41
N LEU A 87 -10.78 -4.99 -16.70
CA LEU A 87 -10.27 -3.66 -16.51
C LEU A 87 -8.94 -3.67 -15.77
N ALA A 88 -8.88 -4.36 -14.62
CA ALA A 88 -7.67 -4.48 -13.82
C ALA A 88 -6.54 -5.16 -14.59
N GLY A 89 -6.83 -6.24 -15.31
CA GLY A 89 -5.85 -6.95 -16.15
C GLY A 89 -5.27 -6.07 -17.25
N LYS A 90 -6.11 -5.29 -17.94
CA LYS A 90 -5.69 -4.34 -18.98
C LYS A 90 -4.73 -3.30 -18.42
N PHE A 91 -5.08 -2.64 -17.31
CA PHE A 91 -4.25 -1.58 -16.76
C PHE A 91 -3.02 -2.10 -16.02
N PHE A 92 -3.05 -3.32 -15.49
CA PHE A 92 -1.86 -3.96 -14.94
C PHE A 92 -0.86 -4.34 -16.04
N SER A 93 -1.31 -4.80 -17.20
CA SER A 93 -0.45 -5.01 -18.38
C SER A 93 0.20 -3.70 -18.83
N SER A 94 -0.60 -2.64 -18.98
CA SER A 94 -0.12 -1.30 -19.31
C SER A 94 0.91 -0.78 -18.30
N PHE A 95 0.66 -0.96 -17.01
CA PHE A 95 1.61 -0.64 -15.94
C PHE A 95 2.92 -1.41 -16.07
N SER A 96 2.85 -2.71 -16.34
CA SER A 96 4.05 -3.55 -16.49
C SER A 96 4.92 -3.13 -17.68
N GLU A 97 4.29 -2.74 -18.80
CA GLU A 97 4.95 -2.19 -19.98
C GLU A 97 5.65 -0.85 -19.64
N ASP A 98 4.97 0.03 -18.91
CA ASP A 98 5.53 1.31 -18.48
C ASP A 98 6.73 1.14 -17.53
N MET A 99 6.66 0.17 -16.59
CA MET A 99 7.78 -0.15 -15.70
C MET A 99 8.98 -0.71 -16.48
N ALA A 100 8.73 -1.60 -17.44
CA ALA A 100 9.78 -2.12 -18.32
C ALA A 100 10.42 -1.02 -19.17
N ALA A 101 9.63 -0.11 -19.74
CA ALA A 101 10.12 1.03 -20.52
C ALA A 101 10.99 1.98 -19.69
N LEU A 102 10.75 2.09 -18.39
CA LEU A 102 11.56 2.83 -17.43
C LEU A 102 12.77 2.05 -16.89
N ASN A 103 13.06 0.85 -17.41
CA ASN A 103 14.13 -0.03 -16.91
C ASN A 103 14.00 -0.35 -15.41
N ILE A 104 12.77 -0.44 -14.91
CA ILE A 104 12.46 -0.90 -13.55
C ILE A 104 12.34 -2.41 -13.58
N ARG A 105 13.11 -3.10 -12.73
CA ARG A 105 13.03 -4.55 -12.64
C ARG A 105 11.71 -5.00 -11.98
N PRO A 106 11.05 -6.04 -12.51
CA PRO A 106 9.83 -6.54 -11.90
C PRO A 106 10.10 -7.05 -10.47
N ALA A 107 9.08 -6.99 -9.62
CA ALA A 107 9.11 -7.68 -8.34
C ALA A 107 9.26 -9.20 -8.55
N ASP A 108 9.71 -9.90 -7.52
CA ASP A 108 9.82 -11.38 -7.59
C ASP A 108 8.43 -12.03 -7.66
N GLU A 109 7.44 -11.38 -7.03
CA GLU A 109 6.02 -11.75 -7.16
C GLU A 109 5.11 -10.53 -7.10
N PHE A 110 3.95 -10.65 -7.80
CA PHE A 110 2.87 -9.68 -7.81
C PHE A 110 1.58 -10.35 -7.32
N PRO A 111 1.42 -10.56 -5.98
CA PRO A 111 0.19 -11.13 -5.46
C PRO A 111 -1.00 -10.21 -5.74
N GLN A 112 -2.11 -10.81 -6.18
CA GLN A 112 -3.36 -10.12 -6.50
C GLN A 112 -4.33 -10.23 -5.32
N ALA A 113 -4.97 -9.12 -4.93
CA ALA A 113 -5.90 -9.09 -3.81
C ALA A 113 -7.02 -10.13 -3.96
N THR A 114 -7.57 -10.29 -5.16
CA THR A 114 -8.65 -11.26 -5.44
C THR A 114 -8.24 -12.72 -5.26
N ARG A 115 -6.95 -13.03 -5.31
CA ARG A 115 -6.41 -14.38 -5.11
C ARG A 115 -6.04 -14.67 -3.65
N GLU A 116 -5.99 -13.65 -2.81
CA GLU A 116 -5.56 -13.74 -1.41
C GLU A 116 -6.72 -13.61 -0.40
N ILE A 117 -7.95 -13.62 -0.88
CA ILE A 117 -9.18 -13.51 -0.06
C ILE A 117 -9.20 -14.50 1.11
N PRO A 118 -8.88 -15.81 0.95
CA PRO A 118 -8.88 -16.74 2.07
C PRO A 118 -7.93 -16.32 3.19
N LYS A 119 -6.73 -15.81 2.85
CA LYS A 119 -5.75 -15.36 3.85
C LYS A 119 -6.20 -14.10 4.57
N MET A 120 -6.89 -13.20 3.87
CA MET A 120 -7.47 -12.00 4.49
C MET A 120 -8.59 -12.36 5.46
N ILE A 121 -9.49 -13.29 5.09
CA ILE A 121 -10.57 -13.77 5.96
C ILE A 121 -9.98 -14.43 7.21
N GLU A 122 -8.99 -15.31 7.07
CA GLU A 122 -8.28 -15.93 8.20
C GLU A 122 -7.73 -14.87 9.17
N MET A 123 -7.00 -13.88 8.64
CA MET A 123 -6.40 -12.83 9.45
C MET A 123 -7.44 -11.94 10.14
N ILE A 124 -8.54 -11.63 9.47
CA ILE A 124 -9.65 -10.86 10.06
C ILE A 124 -10.29 -11.66 11.20
N GLN A 125 -10.51 -12.97 11.03
CA GLN A 125 -11.06 -13.80 12.08
C GLN A 125 -10.13 -13.86 13.30
N ASP A 126 -8.82 -14.01 13.08
CA ASP A 126 -7.82 -13.95 14.16
C ASP A 126 -7.89 -12.63 14.95
N LEU A 127 -8.09 -11.51 14.25
CA LEU A 127 -8.22 -10.19 14.89
C LEU A 127 -9.52 -10.07 15.69
N ILE A 128 -10.62 -10.66 15.22
CA ILE A 128 -11.90 -10.71 15.96
C ILE A 128 -11.72 -11.55 17.22
N ASP A 129 -11.16 -12.75 17.11
CA ASP A 129 -10.98 -13.68 18.21
C ASP A 129 -10.06 -13.11 19.32
N LYS A 130 -9.10 -12.25 18.92
CA LYS A 130 -8.20 -11.51 19.83
C LYS A 130 -8.81 -10.21 20.38
N GLY A 131 -10.01 -9.83 19.95
CA GLY A 131 -10.70 -8.62 20.42
C GLY A 131 -10.23 -7.32 19.77
N HIS A 132 -9.43 -7.41 18.69
CA HIS A 132 -8.96 -6.25 17.94
C HIS A 132 -9.89 -5.81 16.81
N ALA A 133 -10.92 -6.61 16.54
CA ALA A 133 -11.90 -6.33 15.48
C ALA A 133 -13.30 -6.75 15.89
N TYR A 134 -14.29 -6.28 15.16
CA TYR A 134 -15.70 -6.62 15.38
C TYR A 134 -16.49 -6.60 14.08
N ALA A 135 -17.47 -7.49 13.98
CA ALA A 135 -18.43 -7.51 12.87
C ALA A 135 -19.62 -6.61 13.19
N ALA A 136 -19.97 -5.74 12.25
CA ALA A 136 -21.17 -4.90 12.31
C ALA A 136 -22.41 -5.63 11.80
N LYS A 137 -23.59 -5.08 12.04
CA LYS A 137 -24.88 -5.68 11.60
C LYS A 137 -25.00 -5.80 10.08
N SER A 138 -24.34 -4.91 9.33
CA SER A 138 -24.31 -4.96 7.86
C SER A 138 -23.51 -6.14 7.30
N GLY A 139 -22.69 -6.81 8.11
CA GLY A 139 -21.70 -7.78 7.67
C GLY A 139 -20.33 -7.18 7.35
N SER A 140 -20.15 -5.87 7.53
CA SER A 140 -18.83 -5.24 7.47
C SER A 140 -18.06 -5.56 8.75
N VAL A 141 -16.71 -5.65 8.65
CA VAL A 141 -15.83 -5.87 9.82
C VAL A 141 -14.89 -4.70 9.95
N TYR A 142 -14.78 -4.17 11.16
CA TYR A 142 -13.95 -3.03 11.49
C TYR A 142 -12.82 -3.42 12.45
N PHE A 143 -11.65 -2.80 12.26
CA PHE A 143 -10.59 -2.83 13.26
C PHE A 143 -10.89 -1.81 14.36
N ARG A 144 -10.73 -2.23 15.61
CA ARG A 144 -10.92 -1.40 16.81
C ARG A 144 -9.62 -0.68 17.13
N VAL A 145 -9.46 0.59 16.69
CA VAL A 145 -8.20 1.35 16.87
C VAL A 145 -7.84 1.54 18.33
N THR A 146 -8.83 1.64 19.22
CA THR A 146 -8.63 1.76 20.68
C THR A 146 -8.04 0.51 21.33
N SER A 147 -8.03 -0.62 20.63
CA SER A 147 -7.40 -1.87 21.10
C SER A 147 -5.88 -1.89 20.94
N MET A 148 -5.32 -0.90 20.24
CA MET A 148 -3.87 -0.73 20.01
C MET A 148 -3.39 0.57 20.66
N PRO A 149 -2.81 0.52 21.87
CA PRO A 149 -2.43 1.72 22.62
C PRO A 149 -1.40 2.62 21.91
N ASP A 150 -0.56 2.05 21.04
CA ASP A 150 0.47 2.74 20.27
C ASP A 150 0.04 3.05 18.81
N TYR A 151 -1.28 3.04 18.52
CA TYR A 151 -1.81 3.46 17.21
C TYR A 151 -1.43 4.90 16.91
N GLY A 152 -0.89 5.15 15.71
CA GLY A 152 -0.36 6.45 15.31
C GLY A 152 1.16 6.56 15.43
N LYS A 153 1.88 5.50 15.83
CA LYS A 153 3.34 5.53 16.04
C LYS A 153 4.14 5.80 14.78
N LEU A 154 3.67 5.36 13.60
CA LEU A 154 4.33 5.62 12.31
C LEU A 154 4.15 7.08 11.90
N SER A 155 2.92 7.56 11.90
CA SER A 155 2.59 8.94 11.52
C SER A 155 3.02 9.97 12.57
N GLY A 156 3.20 9.53 13.82
CA GLY A 156 3.49 10.35 14.97
C GLY A 156 2.31 11.20 15.43
N ARG A 157 1.09 10.75 15.09
CA ARG A 157 -0.16 11.40 15.48
C ARG A 157 -0.78 10.65 16.65
N LYS A 158 -1.35 11.40 17.58
CA LYS A 158 -2.19 10.80 18.64
C LYS A 158 -3.61 10.63 18.13
N LEU A 159 -4.30 9.62 18.63
CA LEU A 159 -5.67 9.32 18.20
C LEU A 159 -6.63 10.50 18.40
N ASP A 160 -6.50 11.21 19.52
CA ASP A 160 -7.30 12.40 19.82
C ASP A 160 -7.06 13.55 18.82
N ASP A 161 -5.79 13.76 18.41
CA ASP A 161 -5.44 14.79 17.42
C ASP A 161 -5.98 14.43 16.02
N MET A 162 -6.03 13.14 15.69
CA MET A 162 -6.62 12.66 14.45
C MET A 162 -8.13 12.94 14.39
N MET A 163 -8.82 12.78 15.52
CA MET A 163 -10.25 13.07 15.62
C MET A 163 -10.56 14.56 15.44
N ALA A 164 -9.75 15.45 15.99
CA ALA A 164 -9.96 16.90 15.91
C ALA A 164 -9.82 17.45 14.48
N GLY A 165 -9.05 16.76 13.60
CA GLY A 165 -8.80 17.17 12.21
C GLY A 165 -9.62 16.45 11.15
N ALA A 166 -10.40 15.45 11.52
CA ALA A 166 -11.15 14.63 10.58
C ALA A 166 -12.59 15.11 10.42
N ARG A 167 -13.04 15.28 9.16
CA ARG A 167 -14.47 15.26 8.84
C ARG A 167 -14.93 13.80 8.95
N ILE A 168 -15.28 13.38 10.18
CA ILE A 168 -15.69 12.00 10.43
C ILE A 168 -17.20 11.96 10.25
N GLU A 169 -17.66 11.34 9.18
CA GLU A 169 -18.98 10.76 9.16
C GLU A 169 -18.96 9.55 10.09
N ILE A 170 -19.50 9.69 11.27
CA ILE A 170 -19.73 8.57 12.19
C ILE A 170 -20.81 7.74 11.50
N GLY A 171 -20.42 6.70 10.77
CA GLY A 171 -21.36 5.67 10.36
C GLY A 171 -21.92 5.00 11.62
N ASP A 172 -23.22 4.80 11.69
CA ASP A 172 -23.95 4.24 12.84
C ASP A 172 -23.43 2.87 13.33
N GLU A 173 -22.47 2.25 12.61
CA GLU A 173 -21.95 0.91 12.88
C GLU A 173 -20.57 0.88 13.52
N LYS A 174 -19.84 2.01 13.57
CA LYS A 174 -18.50 2.08 14.15
C LYS A 174 -18.55 2.32 15.66
N GLU A 175 -17.78 1.54 16.43
CA GLU A 175 -17.63 1.78 17.86
C GLU A 175 -16.81 3.05 18.16
N HIS A 176 -15.83 3.35 17.28
CA HIS A 176 -15.02 4.56 17.37
C HIS A 176 -14.87 5.19 15.96
N PRO A 177 -14.92 6.52 15.85
CA PRO A 177 -14.86 7.20 14.53
C PRO A 177 -13.65 6.83 13.67
N MET A 178 -12.50 6.56 14.29
CA MET A 178 -11.27 6.18 13.61
C MET A 178 -11.17 4.70 13.26
N ASP A 179 -12.12 3.86 13.71
CA ASP A 179 -12.14 2.46 13.31
C ASP A 179 -12.23 2.35 11.79
N PHE A 180 -11.47 1.43 11.23
CA PHE A 180 -11.37 1.32 9.78
C PHE A 180 -11.83 -0.06 9.30
N VAL A 181 -12.39 -0.09 8.09
CA VAL A 181 -12.97 -1.30 7.51
C VAL A 181 -11.86 -2.27 7.08
N MET A 182 -12.00 -3.53 7.47
CA MET A 182 -11.18 -4.65 7.04
C MET A 182 -11.92 -5.58 6.08
N TRP A 183 -13.23 -5.70 6.23
CA TRP A 183 -14.13 -6.37 5.32
C TRP A 183 -15.34 -5.49 5.06
N LYS A 184 -15.61 -5.19 3.80
CA LYS A 184 -16.70 -4.32 3.38
C LYS A 184 -17.84 -5.18 2.85
N ALA A 185 -19.00 -5.15 3.49
CA ALA A 185 -20.19 -5.81 2.99
C ALA A 185 -20.49 -5.33 1.57
N SER A 186 -20.79 -6.26 0.66
CA SER A 186 -21.05 -5.94 -0.74
C SER A 186 -22.44 -5.34 -0.93
N LYS A 187 -22.54 -4.41 -1.87
CA LYS A 187 -23.83 -3.93 -2.37
C LYS A 187 -24.32 -4.84 -3.51
N PRO A 188 -25.62 -4.85 -3.80
CA PRO A 188 -26.14 -5.58 -4.95
C PRO A 188 -25.41 -5.23 -6.26
N GLY A 189 -24.93 -6.24 -6.98
CA GLY A 189 -24.22 -6.05 -8.24
C GLY A 189 -22.72 -5.80 -8.12
N GLU A 190 -22.18 -5.62 -6.93
CA GLU A 190 -20.72 -5.53 -6.72
C GLU A 190 -20.07 -6.92 -6.68
N PRO A 191 -18.83 -7.07 -7.14
CA PRO A 191 -18.04 -8.27 -6.91
C PRO A 191 -17.93 -8.56 -5.41
N SER A 192 -18.13 -9.82 -5.03
CA SER A 192 -18.10 -10.21 -3.62
C SER A 192 -17.62 -11.65 -3.44
N TRP A 193 -17.11 -11.93 -2.26
CA TRP A 193 -16.68 -13.25 -1.80
C TRP A 193 -17.43 -13.62 -0.53
N SER A 194 -17.68 -14.92 -0.38
CA SER A 194 -18.29 -15.44 0.84
C SER A 194 -17.34 -15.31 2.04
N SER A 195 -17.87 -14.90 3.17
CA SER A 195 -17.14 -14.84 4.44
C SER A 195 -18.04 -15.25 5.59
N PRO A 196 -17.50 -15.50 6.80
CA PRO A 196 -18.30 -15.76 8.02
C PRO A 196 -19.28 -14.64 8.37
N TRP A 197 -19.01 -13.41 7.91
CA TRP A 197 -19.80 -12.21 8.23
C TRP A 197 -20.82 -11.85 7.14
N GLY A 198 -20.79 -12.59 6.04
CA GLY A 198 -21.62 -12.36 4.85
C GLY A 198 -20.80 -12.04 3.60
N PRO A 199 -21.49 -11.90 2.44
CA PRO A 199 -20.82 -11.56 1.20
C PRO A 199 -20.22 -10.16 1.26
N GLY A 200 -18.98 -10.03 0.79
CA GLY A 200 -18.26 -8.77 0.84
C GLY A 200 -16.91 -8.82 0.12
N ARG A 201 -16.09 -7.84 0.37
CA ARG A 201 -14.75 -7.71 -0.16
C ARG A 201 -13.76 -7.12 0.85
N PRO A 202 -12.44 -7.34 0.69
CA PRO A 202 -11.47 -6.81 1.65
C PRO A 202 -11.47 -5.28 1.67
N GLY A 203 -11.19 -4.74 2.85
CA GLY A 203 -10.77 -3.35 2.99
C GLY A 203 -9.33 -3.19 2.48
N TRP A 204 -9.05 -2.04 1.88
CA TRP A 204 -7.76 -1.76 1.23
C TRP A 204 -6.52 -2.03 2.09
N HIS A 205 -6.58 -1.76 3.39
CA HIS A 205 -5.44 -1.94 4.30
C HIS A 205 -5.16 -3.41 4.61
N MET A 206 -6.20 -4.26 4.57
CA MET A 206 -6.09 -5.68 4.87
C MET A 206 -5.27 -6.44 3.81
N GLU A 207 -5.33 -5.99 2.57
CA GLU A 207 -4.64 -6.62 1.45
C GLU A 207 -3.14 -6.72 1.69
N CYS A 208 -2.49 -5.56 1.91
CA CYS A 208 -1.04 -5.50 2.08
C CYS A 208 -0.59 -6.22 3.36
N SER A 209 -1.33 -6.11 4.46
CA SER A 209 -1.02 -6.84 5.69
C SER A 209 -1.03 -8.35 5.48
N ALA A 210 -2.10 -8.89 4.88
CA ALA A 210 -2.23 -10.32 4.65
C ALA A 210 -1.17 -10.85 3.66
N MET A 211 -0.93 -10.10 2.58
CA MET A 211 0.06 -10.48 1.57
C MET A 211 1.49 -10.40 2.11
N ALA A 212 1.85 -9.33 2.83
CA ALA A 212 3.18 -9.21 3.42
C ALA A 212 3.47 -10.38 4.39
N LEU A 213 2.52 -10.69 5.27
CA LEU A 213 2.65 -11.82 6.20
C LEU A 213 2.74 -13.17 5.48
N LYS A 214 1.97 -13.37 4.41
CA LYS A 214 1.97 -14.63 3.66
C LYS A 214 3.28 -14.86 2.90
N TYR A 215 3.78 -13.83 2.23
CA TYR A 215 4.91 -13.96 1.30
C TYR A 215 6.28 -13.70 1.93
N LEU A 216 6.35 -12.92 3.02
CA LEU A 216 7.60 -12.52 3.65
C LEU A 216 7.71 -12.94 5.13
N GLY A 217 6.63 -13.44 5.73
CA GLY A 217 6.62 -13.88 7.13
C GLY A 217 6.17 -12.81 8.12
N GLN A 218 6.26 -13.13 9.41
CA GLN A 218 5.66 -12.33 10.49
C GLN A 218 6.38 -10.99 10.75
N SER A 219 7.58 -10.84 10.25
CA SER A 219 8.34 -9.58 10.25
C SER A 219 9.02 -9.37 8.90
N VAL A 220 9.09 -8.13 8.46
CA VAL A 220 9.65 -7.71 7.18
C VAL A 220 10.79 -6.73 7.41
N ASP A 221 11.87 -6.83 6.63
CA ASP A 221 12.99 -5.88 6.77
C ASP A 221 12.59 -4.49 6.31
N ILE A 222 12.07 -4.36 5.09
CA ILE A 222 11.73 -3.08 4.48
C ILE A 222 10.29 -3.11 3.96
N HIS A 223 9.51 -2.11 4.35
CA HIS A 223 8.22 -1.84 3.71
C HIS A 223 8.20 -0.40 3.20
N GLY A 224 7.75 -0.22 1.97
CA GLY A 224 7.84 1.06 1.30
C GLY A 224 6.61 1.47 0.50
N GLY A 225 6.58 2.77 0.17
CA GLY A 225 5.55 3.40 -0.64
C GLY A 225 5.68 4.92 -0.68
N GLY A 226 4.69 5.60 -1.24
CA GLY A 226 4.63 7.05 -1.22
C GLY A 226 4.37 7.62 0.17
N GLN A 227 4.78 8.85 0.40
CA GLN A 227 4.59 9.55 1.68
C GLN A 227 3.11 9.68 2.08
N ASP A 228 2.20 9.70 1.13
CA ASP A 228 0.76 9.72 1.34
C ASP A 228 0.21 8.40 1.93
N LEU A 229 0.96 7.31 1.84
CA LEU A 229 0.61 6.03 2.44
C LEU A 229 0.97 5.92 3.93
N VAL A 230 1.81 6.83 4.46
CA VAL A 230 2.17 6.81 5.89
C VAL A 230 0.93 6.74 6.77
N PHE A 231 -0.07 7.56 6.43
CA PHE A 231 -1.35 7.59 7.12
C PHE A 231 -2.50 7.82 6.11
N PRO A 232 -3.56 7.02 6.14
CA PRO A 232 -3.82 5.97 7.16
C PRO A 232 -3.27 4.58 6.79
N HIS A 233 -2.82 4.33 5.55
CA HIS A 233 -2.62 2.98 5.02
C HIS A 233 -1.58 2.16 5.79
N HIS A 234 -0.34 2.61 5.86
CA HIS A 234 0.75 1.89 6.54
C HIS A 234 0.57 1.86 8.07
N GLU A 235 -0.01 2.90 8.66
CA GLU A 235 -0.39 2.89 10.09
C GLU A 235 -1.38 1.75 10.38
N ASN A 236 -2.39 1.59 9.51
CA ASN A 236 -3.39 0.54 9.63
C ASN A 236 -2.81 -0.86 9.38
N GLU A 237 -1.83 -0.98 8.46
CA GLU A 237 -1.11 -2.25 8.26
C GLU A 237 -0.32 -2.66 9.50
N ILE A 238 0.35 -1.71 10.17
CA ILE A 238 1.02 -1.97 11.45
C ILE A 238 0.02 -2.51 12.47
N ALA A 239 -1.12 -1.82 12.61
CA ALA A 239 -2.14 -2.19 13.58
C ALA A 239 -2.65 -3.61 13.32
N GLN A 240 -3.03 -3.91 12.09
CA GLN A 240 -3.51 -5.25 11.70
C GLN A 240 -2.45 -6.32 11.91
N SER A 241 -1.23 -6.09 11.43
CA SER A 241 -0.19 -7.12 11.44
C SER A 241 0.35 -7.40 12.84
N GLU A 242 0.63 -6.37 13.64
CA GLU A 242 1.14 -6.54 14.99
C GLU A 242 0.08 -7.11 15.95
N CYS A 243 -1.19 -6.72 15.81
CA CYS A 243 -2.27 -7.29 16.61
C CYS A 243 -2.59 -8.74 16.21
N ALA A 244 -2.51 -9.08 14.92
CA ALA A 244 -2.74 -10.45 14.46
C ALA A 244 -1.63 -11.41 14.92
N THR A 245 -0.36 -11.01 14.77
CA THR A 245 0.79 -11.87 15.06
C THR A 245 1.28 -11.80 16.51
N GLY A 246 1.05 -10.68 17.19
CA GLY A 246 1.68 -10.38 18.48
C GLY A 246 3.16 -10.01 18.38
N ILE A 247 3.72 -9.92 17.17
CA ILE A 247 5.14 -9.63 16.93
C ILE A 247 5.33 -8.16 16.62
N LYS A 248 6.28 -7.51 17.32
CA LYS A 248 6.66 -6.12 17.13
C LYS A 248 8.19 -5.99 16.99
N PRO A 249 8.67 -5.20 16.03
CA PRO A 249 7.91 -4.51 15.00
C PRO A 249 7.50 -5.47 13.85
N PHE A 250 6.37 -5.20 13.21
CA PHE A 250 5.97 -5.86 11.97
C PHE A 250 7.00 -5.58 10.87
N VAL A 251 7.43 -4.33 10.74
CA VAL A 251 8.45 -3.92 9.76
C VAL A 251 9.58 -3.19 10.47
N ARG A 252 10.82 -3.58 10.15
CA ARG A 252 12.02 -2.94 10.73
C ARG A 252 12.24 -1.53 10.20
N TYR A 253 12.17 -1.36 8.88
CA TYR A 253 12.46 -0.08 8.21
C TYR A 253 11.32 0.33 7.30
N TRP A 254 10.63 1.39 7.67
CA TRP A 254 9.59 2.01 6.86
C TRP A 254 10.18 3.09 5.97
N LEU A 255 10.09 2.92 4.64
CA LEU A 255 10.65 3.84 3.66
C LEU A 255 9.55 4.53 2.87
N HIS A 256 9.58 5.86 2.84
CA HIS A 256 8.59 6.62 2.09
C HIS A 256 9.28 7.61 1.15
N ASN A 257 8.93 7.55 -0.13
CA ASN A 257 9.35 8.56 -1.08
C ASN A 257 8.45 9.79 -1.03
N GLY A 258 9.00 10.94 -1.34
CA GLY A 258 8.27 12.20 -1.45
C GLY A 258 7.21 12.17 -2.56
N LEU A 259 6.43 13.24 -2.66
CA LEU A 259 5.40 13.38 -3.68
C LEU A 259 5.93 14.19 -4.87
N LEU A 260 5.45 13.87 -6.05
CA LEU A 260 5.69 14.70 -7.23
C LEU A 260 4.66 15.84 -7.26
N LYS A 261 5.15 17.06 -7.44
CA LYS A 261 4.36 18.28 -7.60
C LYS A 261 4.54 18.85 -9.00
N LEU A 262 3.52 19.51 -9.52
CA LEU A 262 3.62 20.34 -10.72
C LEU A 262 3.50 21.80 -10.27
N GLY A 263 4.64 22.51 -10.18
CA GLY A 263 4.70 23.79 -9.49
C GLY A 263 4.37 23.63 -8.01
N ASP A 264 3.53 24.51 -7.48
CA ASP A 264 3.10 24.47 -6.06
C ASP A 264 1.95 23.48 -5.79
N GLU A 265 1.36 22.89 -6.83
CA GLU A 265 0.20 22.01 -6.71
C GLU A 265 0.59 20.53 -6.73
N LYS A 266 -0.06 19.73 -5.89
CA LYS A 266 0.04 18.27 -5.97
C LYS A 266 -0.56 17.81 -7.29
N MET A 267 0.16 16.95 -8.01
CA MET A 267 -0.39 16.27 -9.17
C MET A 267 -1.54 15.35 -8.74
N SER A 268 -2.73 15.57 -9.28
CA SER A 268 -3.92 14.80 -8.93
C SER A 268 -4.90 14.68 -10.09
N LYS A 269 -5.69 13.59 -10.07
CA LYS A 269 -6.75 13.35 -11.07
C LYS A 269 -7.83 14.44 -11.04
N SER A 270 -8.18 14.94 -9.85
CA SER A 270 -9.24 15.96 -9.67
C SER A 270 -8.86 17.31 -10.28
N LEU A 271 -7.57 17.60 -10.39
CA LEU A 271 -7.06 18.81 -11.04
C LEU A 271 -6.80 18.62 -12.55
N GLY A 272 -6.96 17.41 -13.08
CA GLY A 272 -6.73 17.12 -14.50
C GLY A 272 -5.28 17.31 -14.97
N ASN A 273 -4.31 17.38 -14.03
CA ASN A 273 -2.90 17.68 -14.28
C ASN A 273 -1.99 16.43 -14.20
N LEU A 274 -2.58 15.23 -14.37
CA LEU A 274 -1.82 13.98 -14.39
C LEU A 274 -1.08 13.82 -15.71
N VAL A 275 0.23 13.63 -15.64
CA VAL A 275 1.08 13.23 -16.79
C VAL A 275 1.31 11.73 -16.71
N THR A 276 0.89 10.98 -17.72
CA THR A 276 1.13 9.54 -17.79
C THR A 276 2.60 9.25 -18.10
N ILE A 277 3.07 8.06 -17.73
CA ILE A 277 4.44 7.62 -18.07
C ILE A 277 4.61 7.56 -19.58
N LYS A 278 3.59 7.09 -20.32
CA LYS A 278 3.59 7.04 -21.78
C LYS A 278 3.76 8.42 -22.42
N GLU A 279 3.10 9.44 -21.87
CA GLU A 279 3.25 10.83 -22.34
C GLU A 279 4.64 11.37 -22.01
N ALA A 280 5.15 11.14 -20.82
CA ALA A 280 6.49 11.57 -20.44
C ALA A 280 7.58 10.93 -21.34
N LEU A 281 7.44 9.66 -21.70
CA LEU A 281 8.37 8.94 -22.56
C LEU A 281 8.34 9.39 -24.03
N LYS A 282 7.32 10.14 -24.47
CA LYS A 282 7.34 10.79 -25.81
C LYS A 282 8.31 11.96 -25.87
N THR A 283 8.58 12.59 -24.73
CA THR A 283 9.39 13.82 -24.65
C THR A 283 10.76 13.55 -24.04
N PHE A 284 10.84 12.66 -23.06
CA PHE A 284 12.04 12.39 -22.29
C PHE A 284 12.47 10.93 -22.43
N SER A 285 13.78 10.69 -22.43
CA SER A 285 14.30 9.33 -22.39
C SER A 285 14.04 8.69 -21.02
N SER A 286 13.99 7.35 -20.97
CA SER A 286 13.93 6.57 -19.73
C SER A 286 15.02 6.98 -18.73
N ASP A 287 16.25 7.10 -19.19
CA ASP A 287 17.38 7.51 -18.35
C ASP A 287 17.23 8.95 -17.85
N GLY A 288 16.68 9.85 -18.67
CA GLY A 288 16.36 11.22 -18.26
C GLY A 288 15.33 11.26 -17.12
N ILE A 289 14.25 10.49 -17.24
CA ILE A 289 13.24 10.38 -16.18
C ILE A 289 13.83 9.76 -14.90
N ARG A 290 14.62 8.70 -15.05
CA ARG A 290 15.31 8.07 -13.89
C ARG A 290 16.27 9.04 -13.23
N LEU A 291 17.09 9.73 -14.01
CA LEU A 291 18.04 10.72 -13.49
C LEU A 291 17.31 11.86 -12.77
N PHE A 292 16.21 12.36 -13.31
CA PHE A 292 15.37 13.36 -12.65
C PHE A 292 14.91 12.89 -11.28
N VAL A 293 14.39 11.67 -11.17
CA VAL A 293 13.91 11.10 -9.89
C VAL A 293 15.06 10.99 -8.87
N ILE A 294 16.24 10.51 -9.26
CA ILE A 294 17.37 10.29 -8.36
C ILE A 294 18.24 11.52 -8.13
N SER A 295 18.02 12.62 -8.85
CA SER A 295 18.74 13.87 -8.66
C SER A 295 18.42 14.57 -7.35
N SER A 296 17.30 14.22 -6.73
CA SER A 296 16.86 14.73 -5.44
C SER A 296 16.88 13.64 -4.36
N TYR A 297 16.89 14.08 -3.12
CA TYR A 297 16.77 13.16 -2.00
C TYR A 297 15.38 12.52 -2.01
N TYR A 298 15.31 11.20 -2.10
CA TYR A 298 14.08 10.46 -2.41
C TYR A 298 12.88 10.77 -1.48
N ARG A 299 13.14 11.26 -0.25
CA ARG A 299 12.08 11.65 0.70
C ARG A 299 11.54 13.06 0.48
N ASN A 300 12.23 13.88 -0.29
CA ASN A 300 11.79 15.23 -0.58
C ASN A 300 10.75 15.22 -1.70
N PRO A 301 9.80 16.17 -1.70
CA PRO A 301 9.00 16.42 -2.89
C PRO A 301 9.90 16.74 -4.08
N LEU A 302 9.51 16.26 -5.25
CA LEU A 302 10.07 16.65 -6.54
C LEU A 302 9.12 17.64 -7.21
N THR A 303 9.65 18.72 -7.76
CA THR A 303 8.91 19.75 -8.52
C THR A 303 9.46 19.89 -9.91
#